data_e6e8c9396f2af25667c234106f465dd5
#
_entry.id   e6e8c9396f2af25667c234106f465dd5
#
_cell.length_a   1.000
_cell.length_b   1.000
_cell.length_c   1.000
_cell.angle_alpha   90.00
_cell.angle_beta   90.00
_cell.angle_gamma   90.00
#
_symmetry.space_group_name_H-M   'P 1'
#
loop_
_entity.id
_entity.type
_entity.pdbx_description
1 polymer ?
#
loop_
_entity_poly.entity_id
_entity_poly.type
_entity_poly.pdbx_seq_one_letter_code
_entity_poly.pdbx_strand_id
1 'polypeptide(L)' 'MDNYLAVGIAEGFEEPENEEQVIQAWQYLLDTGLVWQLQGSFGRMAKNLINEGIINEIKQ' A
#
# COMPACT_ATOMS: atom_id res chain seq x y z
N MET A 1 6.31 -9.73 4.12
CA MET A 1 4.96 -9.14 3.86
C MET A 1 4.27 -10.00 2.81
N ASP A 2 3.02 -10.33 3.03
CA ASP A 2 2.26 -11.10 2.03
C ASP A 2 0.97 -10.35 1.71
N ASN A 3 0.23 -10.87 0.72
CA ASN A 3 -0.98 -10.17 0.25
C ASN A 3 -1.99 -9.96 1.39
N TYR A 4 -2.18 -10.98 2.21
CA TYR A 4 -3.17 -10.93 3.28
C TYR A 4 -2.83 -9.84 4.28
N LEU A 5 -1.59 -9.82 4.72
CA LEU A 5 -1.14 -8.83 5.71
C LEU A 5 -1.18 -7.43 5.14
N ALA A 6 -0.69 -7.25 3.91
CA ALA A 6 -0.66 -5.93 3.30
C ALA A 6 -2.06 -5.36 3.12
N VAL A 7 -2.99 -6.17 2.61
CA VAL A 7 -4.37 -5.73 2.44
C VAL A 7 -5.01 -5.45 3.80
N GLY A 8 -4.74 -6.31 4.78
CA GLY A 8 -5.31 -6.12 6.12
C GLY A 8 -4.87 -4.82 6.75
N ILE A 9 -3.60 -4.47 6.60
CA ILE A 9 -3.08 -3.20 7.13
C ILE A 9 -3.72 -2.02 6.39
N ALA A 10 -3.79 -2.11 5.07
CA ALA A 10 -4.35 -1.02 4.27
C ALA A 10 -5.83 -0.79 4.56
N GLU A 11 -6.56 -1.88 4.85
CA GLU A 11 -7.99 -1.79 5.15
C GLU A 11 -8.28 -1.51 6.61
N GLY A 12 -7.27 -1.59 7.47
CA GLY A 12 -7.46 -1.31 8.88
C GLY A 12 -7.88 -2.51 9.71
N PHE A 13 -7.84 -3.73 9.14
CA PHE A 13 -8.19 -4.94 9.87
C PHE A 13 -7.01 -5.47 10.69
N GLU A 14 -5.79 -5.19 10.24
CA GLU A 14 -4.57 -5.62 10.92
C GLU A 14 -3.87 -4.39 11.48
N GLU A 15 -3.48 -4.48 12.75
CA GLU A 15 -2.76 -3.38 13.35
C GLU A 15 -1.30 -3.44 12.97
N PRO A 16 -0.76 -2.38 12.37
CA PRO A 16 0.66 -2.33 12.05
C PRO A 16 1.48 -2.18 13.34
N GLU A 17 2.70 -2.68 13.29
CA GLU A 17 3.60 -2.56 14.44
C GLU A 17 4.12 -1.13 14.60
N ASN A 18 4.22 -0.42 13.47
CA ASN A 18 4.71 0.95 13.48
C ASN A 18 4.34 1.59 12.15
N GLU A 19 4.67 2.86 12.01
CA GLU A 19 4.38 3.61 10.79
C GLU A 19 5.09 3.03 9.57
N GLU A 20 6.29 2.55 9.79
CA GLU A 20 7.06 1.99 8.69
C GLU A 20 6.36 0.77 8.09
N GLN A 21 5.71 -0.04 8.91
CA GLN A 21 4.99 -1.19 8.41
C GLN A 21 3.81 -0.78 7.55
N VAL A 22 3.14 0.32 7.89
CA VAL A 22 2.08 0.84 7.04
C VAL A 22 2.63 1.22 5.67
N ILE A 23 3.77 1.89 5.65
CA ILE A 23 4.40 2.27 4.39
C ILE A 23 4.80 1.04 3.59
N GLN A 24 5.35 0.04 4.26
CA GLN A 24 5.73 -1.21 3.60
C GLN A 24 4.53 -1.92 2.99
N ALA A 25 3.39 -1.89 3.67
CA ALA A 25 2.19 -2.51 3.15
C ALA A 25 1.73 -1.83 1.87
N TRP A 26 1.69 -0.50 1.87
CA TRP A 26 1.29 0.24 0.67
C TRP A 26 2.28 0.06 -0.47
N GLN A 27 3.59 0.04 -0.14
CA GLN A 27 4.60 -0.21 -1.16
C GLN A 27 4.44 -1.60 -1.76
N TYR A 28 4.16 -2.59 -0.92
CA TYR A 28 3.93 -3.95 -1.40
C TYR A 28 2.73 -4.01 -2.34
N LEU A 29 1.63 -3.35 -1.96
CA LEU A 29 0.44 -3.35 -2.80
C LEU A 29 0.70 -2.67 -4.14
N LEU A 30 1.52 -1.64 -4.13
CA LEU A 30 1.89 -0.95 -5.36
C LEU A 30 2.80 -1.83 -6.22
N ASP A 31 3.80 -2.45 -5.60
CA ASP A 31 4.79 -3.26 -6.32
C ASP A 31 4.15 -4.45 -7.00
N THR A 32 3.16 -5.06 -6.36
CA THR A 32 2.48 -6.23 -6.93
C THR A 32 1.36 -5.85 -7.87
N GLY A 33 1.00 -4.57 -7.92
CA GLY A 33 -0.14 -4.12 -8.71
C GLY A 33 -1.48 -4.39 -8.05
N LEU A 34 -1.47 -5.01 -6.87
CA LEU A 34 -2.70 -5.39 -6.20
C LEU A 34 -3.53 -4.17 -5.83
N VAL A 35 -2.87 -3.04 -5.55
CA VAL A 35 -3.57 -1.82 -5.16
C VAL A 35 -4.59 -1.38 -6.21
N TRP A 36 -4.32 -1.67 -7.48
CA TRP A 36 -5.21 -1.25 -8.57
C TRP A 36 -6.41 -2.17 -8.73
N GLN A 37 -6.37 -3.34 -8.08
CA GLN A 37 -7.47 -4.29 -8.11
C GLN A 37 -8.41 -4.14 -6.92
N LEU A 38 -8.03 -3.33 -5.95
CA LEU A 38 -8.86 -3.03 -4.80
C LEU A 38 -9.79 -1.88 -5.12
N GLN A 39 -10.57 -1.44 -4.12
CA GLN A 39 -11.51 -0.34 -4.35
C GLN A 39 -10.78 0.92 -4.79
N GLY A 40 -11.49 1.76 -5.54
CA GLY A 40 -10.90 2.96 -6.10
C GLY A 40 -10.24 3.89 -5.09
N SER A 41 -10.75 3.91 -3.86
CA SER A 41 -10.14 4.74 -2.82
C SER A 41 -8.71 4.32 -2.51
N PHE A 42 -8.39 3.03 -2.64
CA PHE A 42 -7.03 2.55 -2.42
C PHE A 42 -6.09 3.06 -3.50
N GLY A 43 -6.55 3.07 -4.76
CA GLY A 43 -5.74 3.63 -5.84
C GLY A 43 -5.47 5.10 -5.65
N ARG A 44 -6.46 5.84 -5.19
CA ARG A 44 -6.28 7.27 -4.92
C ARG A 44 -5.30 7.50 -3.78
N MET A 45 -5.39 6.68 -2.71
CA MET A 45 -4.45 6.79 -1.60
C MET A 45 -3.03 6.50 -2.07
N ALA A 46 -2.86 5.46 -2.89
CA ALA A 46 -1.55 5.12 -3.41
C ALA A 46 -0.98 6.27 -4.22
N LYS A 47 -1.79 6.92 -5.05
CA LYS A 47 -1.32 8.05 -5.83
C LYS A 47 -0.89 9.20 -4.96
N ASN A 48 -1.63 9.46 -3.88
CA ASN A 48 -1.24 10.49 -2.94
C ASN A 48 0.10 10.17 -2.28
N LEU A 49 0.30 8.92 -1.90
CA LEU A 49 1.54 8.51 -1.27
C LEU A 49 2.71 8.61 -2.24
N ILE A 50 2.49 8.29 -3.51
CA ILE A 50 3.51 8.45 -4.54
C ILE A 50 3.86 9.92 -4.71
N ASN A 51 2.85 10.77 -4.78
CA ASN A 51 3.05 12.21 -4.97
C ASN A 51 3.83 12.84 -3.82
N GLU A 52 3.65 12.31 -2.62
CA GLU A 52 4.36 12.81 -1.45
C GLU A 52 5.71 12.15 -1.25
N GLY A 53 6.07 11.20 -2.10
CA GLY A 53 7.37 10.55 -2.00
C GLY A 53 7.44 9.49 -0.92
N ILE A 54 6.30 9.08 -0.36
CA ILE A 54 6.29 8.09 0.71
C ILE A 54 6.48 6.69 0.15
N ILE A 55 5.87 6.40 -0.99
CA ILE A 55 6.11 5.15 -1.70
C ILE A 55 6.51 5.48 -3.13
N ASN A 56 7.12 4.53 -3.81
CA ASN A 56 7.68 4.77 -5.13
C ASN A 56 7.16 3.76 -6.13
N GLU A 57 6.77 4.25 -7.31
CA GLU A 57 6.42 3.37 -8.41
C GLU A 57 7.65 2.66 -8.91
N ILE A 58 7.46 1.39 -9.28
CA ILE A 58 8.54 0.63 -9.91
C ILE A 58 8.67 1.11 -11.34
N LYS A 59 9.89 1.48 -11.73
CA LYS A 59 10.17 1.88 -13.09
C LYS A 59 10.77 0.71 -13.84
N GLN A 60 10.17 0.35 -14.93
CA GLN A 60 10.66 -0.71 -15.77
C GLN A 60 11.53 -0.19 -16.88
#